data_0fdc96be1bd727f716437360b2d3d8b1
#
_entry.id   0fdc96be1bd727f716437360b2d3d8b1
#
_cell.length_a   1.000
_cell.length_b   1.000
_cell.length_c   1.000
_cell.angle_alpha   90.00
_cell.angle_beta   90.00
_cell.angle_gamma   90.00
#
_symmetry.space_group_name_H-M   'P 1'
#
loop_
_entity.id
_entity.type
_entity.pdbx_description
1 polymer ?
#
loop_
_entity_poly.entity_id
_entity_poly.type
_entity_poly.pdbx_seq_one_letter_code
_entity_poly.pdbx_strand_id
1 'polypeptide(L)'
;VTISRDNPDAACIREAADVLRRGGLIAFPTETVYGLGVNASDGRALEWAYGLKGRDRTKPFTVHIASPDDLLKFDVIVDARAEKLMRKFWPGPLTIILPLKKKAPKNIAEPLRSIVNEIGAIGFRCPDHPVAQALISSCDVTVVAPSANLSGTREPVCAEDVLAHLNGKIELILDAGPTACKTGSTIVCLRSEEANILREGTISRNNVFKAIAGKEVAVKSNDAKKEDKKAPGPKKILFVCSGNSCRSPMAAGILRKMLAGQGNFDVMSAGVTAIEGIPAAPNAKKVLKNRDIDITGHFTRRLNKEMADGASLVVVMTGEHKRVVEKQFPTARGKTYLLTDFNETGETRYADIHDPVNQPEDAYERCIEQMWNPLTNLAIKLVQGEI
;
A
#
# COMPACT_ATOMS: atom_id res chain seq x y z
N VAL A 1 27.41 3.14 -12.97
CA VAL A 1 27.84 2.47 -14.23
C VAL A 1 26.61 2.29 -15.10
N THR A 2 26.64 2.83 -16.34
CA THR A 2 25.60 2.60 -17.33
C THR A 2 25.71 1.17 -17.87
N ILE A 3 24.59 0.46 -17.94
CA ILE A 3 24.51 -0.95 -18.38
C ILE A 3 23.35 -1.13 -19.34
N SER A 4 23.55 -1.95 -20.39
CA SER A 4 22.44 -2.30 -21.29
C SER A 4 21.37 -3.12 -20.55
N ARG A 5 20.10 -2.73 -20.71
CA ARG A 5 18.98 -3.48 -20.13
C ARG A 5 18.87 -4.87 -20.74
N ASP A 6 18.86 -4.96 -22.06
CA ASP A 6 18.52 -6.20 -22.79
C ASP A 6 19.71 -7.14 -22.98
N ASN A 7 20.94 -6.60 -22.87
CA ASN A 7 22.18 -7.37 -22.91
C ASN A 7 23.15 -6.85 -21.84
N PRO A 8 22.94 -7.22 -20.56
CA PRO A 8 23.77 -6.75 -19.45
C PRO A 8 25.22 -7.19 -19.60
N ASP A 9 26.15 -6.22 -19.51
CA ASP A 9 27.58 -6.52 -19.56
C ASP A 9 27.99 -7.41 -18.37
N ALA A 10 28.61 -8.56 -18.69
CA ALA A 10 28.96 -9.57 -17.69
C ALA A 10 30.06 -9.09 -16.71
N ALA A 11 30.92 -8.13 -17.11
CA ALA A 11 31.94 -7.58 -16.21
C ALA A 11 31.30 -6.66 -15.18
N CYS A 12 30.37 -5.79 -15.60
CA CYS A 12 29.60 -4.92 -14.71
C CYS A 12 28.75 -5.74 -13.71
N ILE A 13 28.14 -6.83 -14.17
CA ILE A 13 27.36 -7.73 -13.30
C ILE A 13 28.26 -8.42 -12.27
N ARG A 14 29.44 -8.92 -12.69
CA ARG A 14 30.40 -9.52 -11.75
C ARG A 14 30.91 -8.51 -10.72
N GLU A 15 31.26 -7.29 -11.15
CA GLU A 15 31.67 -6.22 -10.23
C GLU A 15 30.58 -5.95 -9.17
N ALA A 16 29.32 -5.82 -9.59
CA ALA A 16 28.21 -5.60 -8.68
C ALA A 16 27.99 -6.78 -7.72
N ALA A 17 28.12 -8.02 -8.20
CA ALA A 17 28.05 -9.22 -7.35
C ALA A 17 29.22 -9.27 -6.33
N ASP A 18 30.43 -8.86 -6.73
CA ASP A 18 31.58 -8.78 -5.84
C ASP A 18 31.39 -7.70 -4.75
N VAL A 19 30.79 -6.58 -5.08
CA VAL A 19 30.40 -5.56 -4.08
C VAL A 19 29.45 -6.17 -3.04
N LEU A 20 28.39 -6.84 -3.48
CA LEU A 20 27.43 -7.49 -2.55
C LEU A 20 28.12 -8.57 -1.70
N ARG A 21 28.99 -9.38 -2.30
CA ARG A 21 29.71 -10.49 -1.61
C ARG A 21 30.59 -9.98 -0.47
N ARG A 22 31.25 -8.83 -0.64
CA ARG A 22 32.07 -8.21 0.42
C ARG A 22 31.30 -7.33 1.40
N GLY A 23 29.95 -7.31 1.35
CA GLY A 23 29.08 -6.56 2.25
C GLY A 23 28.85 -5.11 1.86
N GLY A 24 29.21 -4.69 0.64
CA GLY A 24 28.88 -3.39 0.10
C GLY A 24 27.40 -3.30 -0.33
N LEU A 25 26.95 -2.06 -0.56
CA LEU A 25 25.59 -1.77 -0.99
C LEU A 25 25.60 -1.28 -2.44
N ILE A 26 24.66 -1.74 -3.24
CA ILE A 26 24.47 -1.30 -4.62
C ILE A 26 23.04 -0.90 -4.89
N ALA A 27 22.80 -0.11 -5.93
CA ALA A 27 21.46 0.05 -6.49
C ALA A 27 21.39 -0.60 -7.87
N PHE A 28 20.26 -1.26 -8.15
CA PHE A 28 20.03 -1.92 -9.43
C PHE A 28 18.57 -1.76 -9.88
N PRO A 29 18.31 -1.72 -11.19
CA PRO A 29 16.98 -1.54 -11.74
C PRO A 29 16.16 -2.83 -11.64
N THR A 30 14.87 -2.66 -11.41
CA THR A 30 13.85 -3.69 -11.64
C THR A 30 12.79 -3.14 -12.59
N GLU A 31 11.81 -3.94 -12.96
CA GLU A 31 10.67 -3.45 -13.75
C GLU A 31 9.80 -2.44 -12.98
N THR A 32 9.84 -2.45 -11.64
CA THR A 32 9.05 -1.56 -10.78
C THR A 32 9.79 -0.29 -10.40
N VAL A 33 10.81 -0.41 -9.56
CA VAL A 33 11.64 0.68 -9.03
C VAL A 33 13.07 0.19 -8.84
N TYR A 34 14.03 1.09 -8.66
CA TYR A 34 15.39 0.70 -8.30
C TYR A 34 15.42 0.08 -6.89
N GLY A 35 16.08 -1.08 -6.78
CA GLY A 35 16.29 -1.80 -5.55
C GLY A 35 17.65 -1.48 -4.93
N LEU A 36 17.72 -1.35 -3.59
CA LEU A 36 18.97 -1.29 -2.84
C LEU A 36 19.40 -2.73 -2.51
N GLY A 37 20.34 -3.27 -3.26
CA GLY A 37 20.89 -4.60 -3.06
C GLY A 37 21.73 -4.71 -1.81
N VAL A 38 21.46 -5.72 -1.02
CA VAL A 38 22.14 -6.03 0.24
C VAL A 38 22.37 -7.52 0.35
N ASN A 39 23.54 -7.93 0.81
CA ASN A 39 23.80 -9.32 1.18
C ASN A 39 23.11 -9.65 2.50
N ALA A 40 22.06 -10.47 2.45
CA ALA A 40 21.32 -10.89 3.65
C ALA A 40 22.14 -11.80 4.59
N SER A 41 23.27 -12.33 4.12
CA SER A 41 24.19 -13.15 4.94
C SER A 41 25.23 -12.30 5.69
N ASP A 42 25.27 -10.99 5.48
CA ASP A 42 26.14 -10.06 6.22
C ASP A 42 25.32 -9.14 7.13
N GLY A 43 25.40 -9.38 8.44
CA GLY A 43 24.67 -8.59 9.43
C GLY A 43 25.07 -7.11 9.45
N ARG A 44 26.35 -6.77 9.11
CA ARG A 44 26.83 -5.37 9.04
C ARG A 44 26.22 -4.66 7.84
N ALA A 45 26.16 -5.33 6.68
CA ALA A 45 25.52 -4.79 5.48
C ALA A 45 24.03 -4.53 5.71
N LEU A 46 23.33 -5.44 6.40
CA LEU A 46 21.92 -5.26 6.76
C LEU A 46 21.71 -4.07 7.72
N GLU A 47 22.53 -3.99 8.78
CA GLU A 47 22.48 -2.87 9.73
C GLU A 47 22.73 -1.54 9.03
N TRP A 48 23.72 -1.49 8.13
CA TRP A 48 24.00 -0.30 7.34
C TRP A 48 22.81 0.08 6.46
N ALA A 49 22.21 -0.89 5.76
CA ALA A 49 21.04 -0.64 4.91
C ALA A 49 19.82 -0.15 5.71
N TYR A 50 19.56 -0.70 6.90
CA TYR A 50 18.49 -0.23 7.80
C TYR A 50 18.74 1.19 8.27
N GLY A 51 19.97 1.50 8.72
CA GLY A 51 20.38 2.84 9.14
C GLY A 51 20.30 3.85 8.00
N LEU A 52 20.83 3.49 6.83
CA LEU A 52 20.81 4.33 5.63
C LEU A 52 19.38 4.71 5.20
N LYS A 53 18.45 3.78 5.28
CA LYS A 53 17.04 4.01 4.93
C LYS A 53 16.24 4.68 6.04
N GLY A 54 16.69 4.72 7.28
CA GLY A 54 15.85 5.07 8.43
C GLY A 54 14.64 4.13 8.54
N ARG A 55 14.81 2.82 8.23
CA ARG A 55 13.72 1.84 8.20
C ARG A 55 13.55 1.14 9.54
N ASP A 56 12.30 0.99 9.95
CA ASP A 56 11.92 0.18 11.10
C ASP A 56 12.37 -1.29 10.90
N ARG A 57 13.11 -1.84 11.88
CA ARG A 57 13.64 -3.20 11.87
C ARG A 57 12.57 -4.29 11.96
N THR A 58 11.38 -3.96 12.44
CA THR A 58 10.23 -4.88 12.43
C THR A 58 9.68 -5.15 11.03
N LYS A 59 10.15 -4.38 10.02
CA LYS A 59 9.78 -4.52 8.61
C LYS A 59 10.93 -5.12 7.80
N PRO A 60 11.08 -6.45 7.74
CA PRO A 60 12.19 -7.09 7.06
C PRO A 60 12.26 -6.74 5.58
N PHE A 61 13.44 -6.91 5.00
CA PHE A 61 13.64 -6.73 3.57
C PHE A 61 13.14 -7.96 2.79
N THR A 62 12.74 -7.72 1.55
CA THR A 62 12.28 -8.77 0.62
C THR A 62 13.48 -9.46 -0.02
N VAL A 63 13.49 -10.80 -0.01
CA VAL A 63 14.45 -11.61 -0.74
C VAL A 63 14.16 -11.55 -2.23
N HIS A 64 15.17 -11.23 -3.02
CA HIS A 64 15.09 -11.26 -4.47
C HIS A 64 15.71 -12.54 -5.01
N ILE A 65 14.97 -13.22 -5.86
CA ILE A 65 15.33 -14.50 -6.49
C ILE A 65 15.35 -14.33 -8.01
N ALA A 66 16.22 -15.06 -8.69
CA ALA A 66 16.30 -15.03 -10.14
C ALA A 66 15.26 -15.93 -10.82
N SER A 67 14.84 -16.98 -10.13
CA SER A 67 13.89 -17.99 -10.58
C SER A 67 13.00 -18.47 -9.44
N PRO A 68 11.74 -18.88 -9.69
CA PRO A 68 10.91 -19.53 -8.67
C PRO A 68 11.57 -20.75 -8.02
N ASP A 69 12.46 -21.47 -8.75
CA ASP A 69 13.18 -22.65 -8.22
C ASP A 69 14.14 -22.28 -7.09
N ASP A 70 14.58 -21.03 -7.01
CA ASP A 70 15.42 -20.56 -5.89
C ASP A 70 14.71 -20.66 -4.52
N LEU A 71 13.37 -20.77 -4.49
CA LEU A 71 12.63 -21.01 -3.27
C LEU A 71 13.00 -22.32 -2.58
N LEU A 72 13.53 -23.30 -3.32
CA LEU A 72 14.02 -24.58 -2.77
C LEU A 72 15.18 -24.38 -1.77
N LYS A 73 15.89 -23.26 -1.86
CA LYS A 73 16.95 -22.88 -0.91
C LYS A 73 16.41 -22.45 0.47
N PHE A 74 15.09 -22.22 0.57
CA PHE A 74 14.43 -21.70 1.77
C PHE A 74 13.39 -22.70 2.27
N ASP A 75 13.30 -22.87 3.59
CA ASP A 75 12.34 -23.80 4.21
C ASP A 75 10.95 -23.15 4.37
N VAL A 76 10.32 -22.80 3.24
CA VAL A 76 9.02 -22.11 3.17
C VAL A 76 7.91 -23.03 2.65
N ILE A 77 6.67 -22.71 3.04
CA ILE A 77 5.47 -23.38 2.54
C ILE A 77 5.03 -22.68 1.26
N VAL A 78 5.04 -23.42 0.16
CA VAL A 78 4.45 -23.01 -1.12
C VAL A 78 3.15 -23.78 -1.30
N ASP A 79 2.03 -23.13 -1.09
CA ASP A 79 0.71 -23.74 -1.29
C ASP A 79 0.17 -23.46 -2.70
N ALA A 80 -0.96 -24.08 -3.05
CA ALA A 80 -1.58 -23.94 -4.37
C ALA A 80 -1.90 -22.48 -4.74
N ARG A 81 -2.11 -21.59 -3.77
CA ARG A 81 -2.33 -20.14 -4.01
C ARG A 81 -1.03 -19.48 -4.44
N ALA A 82 0.06 -19.78 -3.74
CA ALA A 82 1.39 -19.29 -4.08
C ALA A 82 1.80 -19.77 -5.48
N GLU A 83 1.61 -21.04 -5.80
CA GLU A 83 1.91 -21.58 -7.12
C GLU A 83 1.16 -20.86 -8.25
N LYS A 84 -0.15 -20.61 -8.08
CA LYS A 84 -0.96 -19.86 -9.04
C LYS A 84 -0.48 -18.43 -9.23
N LEU A 85 -0.13 -17.76 -8.13
CA LEU A 85 0.37 -16.39 -8.16
C LEU A 85 1.74 -16.31 -8.83
N MET A 86 2.67 -17.21 -8.49
CA MET A 86 3.98 -17.30 -9.12
C MET A 86 3.87 -17.59 -10.62
N ARG A 87 3.10 -18.59 -11.01
CA ARG A 87 2.89 -18.95 -12.43
C ARG A 87 2.37 -17.77 -13.25
N LYS A 88 1.53 -16.91 -12.65
CA LYS A 88 0.90 -15.80 -13.36
C LYS A 88 1.71 -14.51 -13.35
N PHE A 89 2.45 -14.25 -12.27
CA PHE A 89 3.04 -12.94 -12.02
C PHE A 89 4.55 -12.95 -11.78
N TRP A 90 5.21 -14.12 -11.82
CA TRP A 90 6.66 -14.23 -11.76
C TRP A 90 7.24 -14.83 -13.04
N PRO A 91 8.34 -14.22 -13.55
CA PRO A 91 8.96 -12.97 -13.08
C PRO A 91 8.02 -11.78 -13.19
N GLY A 92 8.07 -10.81 -12.22
CA GLY A 92 7.24 -9.63 -12.28
C GLY A 92 6.98 -8.91 -10.95
N PRO A 93 6.04 -7.93 -10.98
CA PRO A 93 5.87 -6.94 -9.93
C PRO A 93 5.03 -7.46 -8.74
N LEU A 94 5.24 -8.73 -8.33
CA LEU A 94 4.59 -9.34 -7.18
C LEU A 94 5.61 -9.77 -6.12
N THR A 95 5.39 -9.34 -4.89
CA THR A 95 6.06 -9.85 -3.70
C THR A 95 5.12 -10.79 -2.96
N ILE A 96 5.55 -12.03 -2.69
CA ILE A 96 4.76 -13.02 -1.96
C ILE A 96 5.45 -13.29 -0.63
N ILE A 97 4.71 -13.13 0.47
CA ILE A 97 5.18 -13.47 1.82
C ILE A 97 4.71 -14.90 2.13
N LEU A 98 5.69 -15.80 2.26
CA LEU A 98 5.48 -17.23 2.47
C LEU A 98 5.85 -17.63 3.91
N PRO A 99 5.01 -18.43 4.59
CA PRO A 99 5.32 -18.94 5.93
C PRO A 99 6.44 -19.97 5.89
N LEU A 100 7.23 -20.05 6.96
CA LEU A 100 8.23 -21.10 7.17
C LEU A 100 7.54 -22.44 7.47
N LYS A 101 8.09 -23.57 6.99
CA LYS A 101 7.59 -24.93 7.26
C LYS A 101 7.66 -25.30 8.74
N LYS A 102 8.66 -24.81 9.44
CA LYS A 102 8.81 -24.96 10.89
C LYS A 102 8.70 -23.59 11.54
N LYS A 103 8.08 -23.52 12.74
CA LYS A 103 8.24 -22.32 13.58
C LYS A 103 9.72 -22.01 13.61
N ALA A 104 10.07 -20.76 13.22
CA ALA A 104 11.46 -20.33 13.20
C ALA A 104 12.17 -20.84 14.46
N PRO A 105 13.19 -21.73 14.35
CA PRO A 105 13.89 -22.19 15.53
C PRO A 105 14.40 -20.97 16.27
N LYS A 106 14.39 -20.99 17.62
CA LYS A 106 15.02 -19.92 18.42
C LYS A 106 16.49 -19.69 18.03
N ASN A 107 17.06 -20.61 17.25
CA ASN A 107 18.44 -20.68 16.78
C ASN A 107 18.57 -20.53 15.25
N ILE A 108 17.68 -19.81 14.55
CA ILE A 108 17.99 -19.38 13.19
C ILE A 108 19.26 -18.52 13.30
N ALA A 109 20.33 -18.98 12.64
CA ALA A 109 21.58 -18.21 12.58
C ALA A 109 21.31 -16.79 12.11
N GLU A 110 21.94 -15.83 12.78
CA GLU A 110 21.86 -14.43 12.44
C GLU A 110 22.03 -14.24 10.96
N PRO A 111 22.03 -14.15 9.97
CA PRO A 111 21.49 -13.28 8.92
C PRO A 111 20.07 -13.66 8.48
N LEU A 112 19.68 -14.93 8.53
CA LEU A 112 18.32 -15.36 8.16
C LEU A 112 17.25 -14.80 9.11
N ARG A 113 17.60 -14.53 10.36
CA ARG A 113 16.65 -13.96 11.34
C ARG A 113 16.18 -12.56 10.96
N SER A 114 17.04 -11.77 10.32
CA SER A 114 16.71 -10.40 9.90
C SER A 114 15.79 -10.32 8.69
N ILE A 115 15.69 -11.40 7.89
CA ILE A 115 14.75 -11.49 6.76
C ILE A 115 13.44 -12.18 7.13
N VAL A 116 13.37 -12.84 8.29
CA VAL A 116 12.15 -13.45 8.82
C VAL A 116 11.39 -12.40 9.60
N ASN A 117 10.13 -12.16 9.25
CA ASN A 117 9.29 -11.25 10.03
C ASN A 117 8.84 -11.87 11.36
N GLU A 118 8.30 -11.08 12.27
CA GLU A 118 7.83 -11.50 13.61
C GLU A 118 6.80 -12.63 13.54
N ILE A 119 6.13 -12.80 12.42
CA ILE A 119 5.13 -13.84 12.20
C ILE A 119 5.71 -15.13 11.61
N GLY A 120 7.04 -15.27 11.47
CA GLY A 120 7.69 -16.47 10.94
C GLY A 120 7.46 -16.67 9.45
N ALA A 121 7.58 -15.63 8.64
CA ALA A 121 7.42 -15.67 7.21
C ALA A 121 8.48 -14.79 6.50
N ILE A 122 8.77 -15.10 5.25
CA ILE A 122 9.75 -14.40 4.40
C ILE A 122 9.04 -13.86 3.16
N GLY A 123 9.35 -12.62 2.80
CA GLY A 123 8.89 -12.01 1.54
C GLY A 123 9.86 -12.32 0.39
N PHE A 124 9.33 -12.82 -0.72
CA PHE A 124 10.08 -13.14 -1.93
C PHE A 124 9.58 -12.36 -3.13
N ARG A 125 10.50 -12.04 -4.02
CA ARG A 125 10.19 -11.45 -5.32
C ARG A 125 11.14 -11.98 -6.39
N CYS A 126 10.58 -12.30 -7.57
CA CYS A 126 11.33 -12.64 -8.77
C CYS A 126 11.11 -11.48 -9.78
N PRO A 127 12.04 -10.51 -9.90
CA PRO A 127 11.85 -9.33 -10.75
C PRO A 127 11.90 -9.67 -12.24
N ASP A 128 11.09 -9.00 -13.07
CA ASP A 128 11.11 -9.11 -14.53
C ASP A 128 12.04 -8.03 -15.13
N HIS A 129 13.33 -8.17 -14.87
CA HIS A 129 14.33 -7.26 -15.40
C HIS A 129 15.66 -7.99 -15.65
N PRO A 130 16.19 -7.98 -16.88
CA PRO A 130 17.40 -8.74 -17.25
C PRO A 130 18.62 -8.44 -16.38
N VAL A 131 18.88 -7.15 -16.05
CA VAL A 131 19.98 -6.76 -15.16
C VAL A 131 19.81 -7.32 -13.75
N ALA A 132 18.58 -7.25 -13.19
CA ALA A 132 18.29 -7.80 -11.87
C ALA A 132 18.47 -9.33 -11.84
N GLN A 133 17.95 -10.02 -12.83
CA GLN A 133 18.07 -11.49 -12.94
C GLN A 133 19.52 -11.93 -13.13
N ALA A 134 20.29 -11.26 -14.00
CA ALA A 134 21.69 -11.55 -14.19
C ALA A 134 22.51 -11.32 -12.92
N LEU A 135 22.27 -10.21 -12.21
CA LEU A 135 22.92 -9.91 -10.94
C LEU A 135 22.61 -10.97 -9.88
N ILE A 136 21.34 -11.26 -9.63
CA ILE A 136 20.93 -12.23 -8.59
C ILE A 136 21.45 -13.62 -8.91
N SER A 137 21.42 -14.05 -10.19
CA SER A 137 21.95 -15.33 -10.63
C SER A 137 23.49 -15.40 -10.46
N SER A 138 24.20 -14.28 -10.55
CA SER A 138 25.65 -14.23 -10.40
C SER A 138 26.10 -14.15 -8.94
N CYS A 139 25.15 -13.94 -8.01
CA CYS A 139 25.42 -13.89 -6.58
C CYS A 139 25.31 -15.29 -5.97
N ASP A 140 26.33 -15.70 -5.24
CA ASP A 140 26.34 -16.90 -4.38
C ASP A 140 25.81 -16.60 -2.96
N VAL A 141 25.27 -15.39 -2.75
CA VAL A 141 24.70 -14.91 -1.49
C VAL A 141 23.22 -14.59 -1.65
N THR A 142 22.46 -14.63 -0.56
CA THR A 142 21.06 -14.22 -0.55
C THR A 142 20.96 -12.70 -0.70
N VAL A 143 20.38 -12.24 -1.79
CA VAL A 143 20.18 -10.81 -2.06
C VAL A 143 18.81 -10.37 -1.54
N VAL A 144 18.80 -9.35 -0.68
CA VAL A 144 17.58 -8.64 -0.33
C VAL A 144 17.60 -7.24 -0.95
N ALA A 145 16.44 -6.73 -1.36
CA ALA A 145 16.40 -5.42 -1.98
C ALA A 145 15.13 -4.63 -1.61
N PRO A 146 15.18 -3.75 -0.61
CA PRO A 146 14.20 -2.67 -0.49
C PRO A 146 14.39 -1.65 -1.61
N SER A 147 13.45 -0.72 -1.82
CA SER A 147 13.61 0.39 -2.76
C SER A 147 14.84 1.24 -2.43
N ALA A 148 15.57 1.74 -3.43
CA ALA A 148 16.82 2.49 -3.27
C ALA A 148 16.60 3.99 -2.97
N ASN A 149 15.79 4.29 -1.91
CA ASN A 149 15.49 5.63 -1.42
C ASN A 149 15.46 5.66 0.11
N LEU A 150 15.37 6.84 0.72
CA LEU A 150 15.06 6.98 2.14
C LEU A 150 13.63 6.55 2.41
N SER A 151 13.36 5.98 3.58
CA SER A 151 11.99 5.55 3.94
C SER A 151 11.03 6.73 3.95
N GLY A 152 9.85 6.56 3.33
CA GLY A 152 8.84 7.61 3.26
C GLY A 152 9.04 8.65 2.15
N THR A 153 10.14 8.59 1.38
CA THR A 153 10.34 9.45 0.21
C THR A 153 9.83 8.80 -1.08
N ARG A 154 9.80 9.57 -2.18
CA ARG A 154 9.40 9.07 -3.49
C ARG A 154 10.21 7.84 -3.90
N GLU A 155 9.54 6.84 -4.47
CA GLU A 155 10.17 5.63 -5.00
C GLU A 155 11.10 5.96 -6.19
N PRO A 156 12.33 5.41 -6.23
CA PRO A 156 13.31 5.73 -7.27
C PRO A 156 12.98 4.99 -8.57
N VAL A 157 12.70 5.73 -9.63
CA VAL A 157 12.33 5.16 -10.94
C VAL A 157 13.45 5.28 -11.98
N CYS A 158 14.52 5.98 -11.65
CA CYS A 158 15.74 6.12 -12.46
C CYS A 158 16.98 6.25 -11.56
N ALA A 159 18.17 6.21 -12.14
CA ALA A 159 19.43 6.33 -11.39
C ALA A 159 19.58 7.70 -10.71
N GLU A 160 19.06 8.76 -11.30
CA GLU A 160 19.09 10.11 -10.74
C GLU A 160 18.29 10.19 -9.43
N ASP A 161 17.13 9.52 -9.36
CA ASP A 161 16.34 9.42 -8.12
C ASP A 161 17.13 8.72 -7.00
N VAL A 162 17.93 7.70 -7.36
CA VAL A 162 18.82 7.01 -6.41
C VAL A 162 19.93 7.94 -5.94
N LEU A 163 20.59 8.64 -6.87
CA LEU A 163 21.66 9.58 -6.57
C LEU A 163 21.19 10.71 -5.66
N ALA A 164 19.97 11.21 -5.84
CA ALA A 164 19.42 12.27 -5.00
C ALA A 164 19.41 11.91 -3.50
N HIS A 165 19.34 10.63 -3.15
CA HIS A 165 19.23 10.15 -1.76
C HIS A 165 20.49 9.41 -1.28
N LEU A 166 21.15 8.67 -2.16
CA LEU A 166 22.17 7.68 -1.81
C LEU A 166 23.57 7.97 -2.38
N ASN A 167 23.79 9.12 -3.02
CA ASN A 167 25.10 9.52 -3.54
C ASN A 167 26.15 9.51 -2.44
N GLY A 168 27.29 8.86 -2.69
CA GLY A 168 28.39 8.71 -1.74
C GLY A 168 28.10 7.80 -0.54
N LYS A 169 26.93 7.15 -0.50
CA LYS A 169 26.50 6.26 0.59
C LYS A 169 26.40 4.79 0.17
N ILE A 170 26.47 4.51 -1.11
CA ILE A 170 26.49 3.17 -1.70
C ILE A 170 27.64 3.10 -2.72
N GLU A 171 28.11 1.89 -2.99
CA GLU A 171 29.33 1.71 -3.77
C GLU A 171 29.10 1.75 -5.28
N LEU A 172 27.93 1.28 -5.74
CA LEU A 172 27.64 1.14 -7.16
C LEU A 172 26.17 1.36 -7.48
N ILE A 173 25.88 1.96 -8.62
CA ILE A 173 24.55 2.01 -9.24
C ILE A 173 24.67 1.41 -10.63
N LEU A 174 23.92 0.33 -10.90
CA LEU A 174 23.73 -0.19 -12.25
C LEU A 174 22.59 0.61 -12.91
N ASP A 175 22.96 1.48 -13.84
CA ASP A 175 21.99 2.35 -14.51
C ASP A 175 21.57 1.75 -15.85
N ALA A 176 20.37 1.22 -15.93
CA ALA A 176 19.75 0.73 -17.18
C ALA A 176 18.56 1.60 -17.62
N GLY A 177 18.54 2.86 -17.22
CA GLY A 177 17.49 3.82 -17.54
C GLY A 177 16.25 3.70 -16.65
N PRO A 178 15.15 4.38 -17.02
CA PRO A 178 13.93 4.44 -16.23
C PRO A 178 13.20 3.08 -16.13
N THR A 179 12.61 2.80 -14.98
CA THR A 179 11.80 1.59 -14.74
C THR A 179 10.45 1.65 -15.48
N ALA A 180 9.96 0.49 -15.92
CA ALA A 180 8.76 0.41 -16.75
C ALA A 180 7.47 0.74 -15.96
N CYS A 181 7.31 0.18 -14.74
CA CYS A 181 6.08 0.30 -13.96
C CYS A 181 6.01 1.59 -13.15
N LYS A 182 7.14 2.19 -12.79
CA LYS A 182 7.23 3.43 -11.97
C LYS A 182 6.50 3.39 -10.63
N THR A 183 6.14 2.21 -10.16
CA THR A 183 5.39 1.95 -8.92
C THR A 183 5.90 0.64 -8.33
N GLY A 184 6.00 0.57 -7.00
CA GLY A 184 6.48 -0.61 -6.30
C GLY A 184 5.62 -1.86 -6.51
N SER A 185 6.17 -3.03 -6.16
CA SER A 185 5.47 -4.31 -6.28
C SER A 185 4.23 -4.39 -5.39
N THR A 186 3.23 -5.14 -5.81
CA THR A 186 2.13 -5.57 -4.94
C THR A 186 2.66 -6.61 -3.95
N ILE A 187 2.27 -6.52 -2.67
CA ILE A 187 2.72 -7.42 -1.60
C ILE A 187 1.54 -8.24 -1.08
N VAL A 188 1.64 -9.54 -1.22
CA VAL A 188 0.62 -10.51 -0.76
C VAL A 188 1.21 -11.40 0.32
N CYS A 189 0.50 -11.55 1.44
CA CYS A 189 0.83 -12.47 2.52
C CYS A 189 -0.09 -13.71 2.47
N LEU A 190 0.51 -14.90 2.42
CA LEU A 190 -0.20 -16.19 2.32
C LEU A 190 -0.09 -17.02 3.61
N ARG A 191 0.16 -16.38 4.74
CA ARG A 191 0.32 -17.09 6.03
C ARG A 191 -0.98 -17.68 6.55
N SER A 192 -2.10 -17.01 6.35
CA SER A 192 -3.44 -17.46 6.75
C SER A 192 -4.16 -18.14 5.59
N GLU A 193 -5.29 -18.78 5.88
CA GLU A 193 -6.13 -19.40 4.84
C GLU A 193 -6.56 -18.36 3.78
N GLU A 194 -6.80 -17.12 4.19
CA GLU A 194 -7.07 -16.02 3.29
C GLU A 194 -5.79 -15.28 2.88
N ALA A 195 -5.70 -14.95 1.58
CA ALA A 195 -4.61 -14.14 1.07
C ALA A 195 -4.81 -12.67 1.51
N ASN A 196 -3.83 -12.10 2.20
CA ASN A 196 -3.87 -10.71 2.65
C ASN A 196 -2.94 -9.83 1.81
N ILE A 197 -3.49 -8.79 1.17
CA ILE A 197 -2.71 -7.82 0.41
C ILE A 197 -2.26 -6.71 1.35
N LEU A 198 -0.96 -6.70 1.66
CA LEU A 198 -0.34 -5.71 2.55
C LEU A 198 -0.04 -4.39 1.85
N ARG A 199 0.18 -4.42 0.54
CA ARG A 199 0.38 -3.25 -0.31
C ARG A 199 -0.13 -3.55 -1.70
N GLU A 200 -1.01 -2.72 -2.23
CA GLU A 200 -1.34 -2.71 -3.65
C GLU A 200 -0.29 -1.86 -4.39
N GLY A 201 0.29 -2.41 -5.42
CA GLY A 201 1.26 -1.76 -6.29
C GLY A 201 0.83 -1.94 -7.75
N THR A 202 1.75 -2.33 -8.62
CA THR A 202 1.50 -2.52 -10.06
C THR A 202 0.38 -3.53 -10.36
N ILE A 203 0.21 -4.56 -9.54
CA ILE A 203 -0.85 -5.58 -9.71
C ILE A 203 -2.01 -5.24 -8.77
N SER A 204 -3.21 -5.05 -9.34
CA SER A 204 -4.40 -4.75 -8.54
C SER A 204 -4.84 -5.94 -7.68
N ARG A 205 -5.49 -5.64 -6.55
CA ARG A 205 -6.11 -6.62 -5.65
C ARG A 205 -6.98 -7.63 -6.42
N ASN A 206 -7.83 -7.15 -7.33
CA ASN A 206 -8.70 -7.99 -8.14
C ASN A 206 -7.93 -9.00 -8.99
N ASN A 207 -6.80 -8.61 -9.57
CA ASN A 207 -5.96 -9.51 -10.37
C ASN A 207 -5.31 -10.60 -9.53
N VAL A 208 -4.90 -10.27 -8.29
CA VAL A 208 -4.37 -11.25 -7.34
C VAL A 208 -5.44 -12.28 -6.98
N PHE A 209 -6.64 -11.86 -6.56
CA PHE A 209 -7.70 -12.79 -6.18
C PHE A 209 -8.24 -13.61 -7.37
N LYS A 210 -8.35 -13.02 -8.57
CA LYS A 210 -8.68 -13.78 -9.79
C LYS A 210 -7.66 -14.88 -10.08
N ALA A 211 -6.38 -14.62 -9.89
CA ALA A 211 -5.33 -15.61 -10.10
C ALA A 211 -5.45 -16.77 -9.08
N ILE A 212 -5.69 -16.46 -7.81
CA ILE A 212 -5.88 -17.47 -6.76
C ILE A 212 -7.11 -18.34 -7.05
N ALA A 213 -8.23 -17.72 -7.43
CA ALA A 213 -9.49 -18.42 -7.70
C ALA A 213 -9.43 -19.36 -8.92
N GLY A 214 -8.41 -19.24 -9.76
CA GLY A 214 -8.22 -20.15 -10.91
C GLY A 214 -9.26 -19.97 -12.03
N LYS A 215 -9.95 -18.85 -12.14
CA LYS A 215 -10.79 -18.53 -13.29
C LYS A 215 -9.90 -18.01 -14.42
N GLU A 216 -9.44 -18.93 -15.27
CA GLU A 216 -8.82 -18.56 -16.54
C GLU A 216 -9.87 -17.89 -17.43
N VAL A 217 -9.67 -16.61 -17.72
CA VAL A 217 -10.24 -16.01 -18.91
C VAL A 217 -9.26 -16.30 -20.03
N ALA A 218 -9.59 -17.25 -20.90
CA ALA A 218 -8.85 -17.53 -22.13
C ALA A 218 -8.65 -16.21 -22.90
N VAL A 219 -7.40 -15.81 -23.07
CA VAL A 219 -7.04 -14.72 -23.98
C VAL A 219 -7.20 -15.28 -25.40
N LYS A 220 -8.37 -15.10 -25.98
CA LYS A 220 -8.52 -15.20 -27.44
C LYS A 220 -8.02 -13.88 -28.01
N SER A 221 -6.89 -13.96 -28.71
CA SER A 221 -6.48 -12.95 -29.68
C SER A 221 -7.57 -12.83 -30.74
N ASN A 222 -8.32 -11.76 -30.73
CA ASN A 222 -9.12 -11.30 -31.84
C ASN A 222 -9.01 -9.79 -31.92
N ASP A 223 -8.32 -9.35 -32.96
CA ASP A 223 -8.44 -8.00 -33.50
C ASP A 223 -9.90 -7.77 -33.91
N ALA A 224 -10.63 -7.07 -33.06
CA ALA A 224 -11.87 -6.42 -33.39
C ALA A 224 -12.08 -5.25 -32.46
N LYS A 225 -12.19 -4.08 -33.05
CA LYS A 225 -12.56 -2.82 -32.42
C LYS A 225 -13.61 -3.06 -31.33
N LYS A 226 -13.23 -2.85 -30.05
CA LYS A 226 -14.18 -2.78 -28.95
C LYS A 226 -14.08 -1.40 -28.33
N GLU A 227 -15.25 -0.79 -28.31
CA GLU A 227 -15.54 0.42 -27.55
C GLU A 227 -15.00 0.32 -26.12
N ASP A 228 -14.31 1.38 -25.69
CA ASP A 228 -13.76 1.54 -24.35
C ASP A 228 -14.83 1.38 -23.27
N LYS A 229 -14.99 0.19 -22.69
CA LYS A 229 -15.61 0.06 -21.38
C LYS A 229 -14.59 0.51 -20.33
N LYS A 230 -14.67 1.78 -19.97
CA LYS A 230 -13.99 2.44 -18.87
C LYS A 230 -13.97 1.51 -17.64
N ALA A 231 -12.76 1.23 -17.09
CA ALA A 231 -12.63 0.55 -15.81
C ALA A 231 -13.57 1.18 -14.76
N PRO A 232 -14.20 0.41 -13.85
CA PRO A 232 -15.05 1.01 -12.84
C PRO A 232 -14.25 2.06 -12.09
N GLY A 233 -14.76 3.29 -12.07
CA GLY A 233 -14.16 4.42 -11.38
C GLY A 233 -13.98 4.16 -9.88
N PRO A 234 -13.27 5.01 -9.13
CA PRO A 234 -13.07 4.84 -7.71
C PRO A 234 -14.41 4.71 -6.98
N LYS A 235 -14.47 3.83 -5.96
CA LYS A 235 -15.63 3.76 -5.07
C LYS A 235 -15.69 5.04 -4.26
N LYS A 236 -16.72 5.86 -4.49
CA LYS A 236 -16.86 7.19 -3.90
C LYS A 236 -17.56 7.12 -2.55
N ILE A 237 -16.87 7.52 -1.48
CA ILE A 237 -17.41 7.62 -0.12
C ILE A 237 -17.57 9.10 0.23
N LEU A 238 -18.79 9.50 0.58
CA LEU A 238 -19.13 10.89 0.88
C LEU A 238 -19.54 11.04 2.35
N PHE A 239 -18.72 11.72 3.16
CA PHE A 239 -19.07 12.09 4.52
C PHE A 239 -19.89 13.40 4.55
N VAL A 240 -20.97 13.41 5.33
CA VAL A 240 -21.86 14.59 5.40
C VAL A 240 -22.11 15.01 6.85
N CYS A 241 -21.93 16.32 7.13
CA CYS A 241 -22.35 16.96 8.38
C CYS A 241 -23.06 18.30 8.05
N SER A 242 -23.27 19.17 9.02
CA SER A 242 -23.93 20.48 8.79
C SER A 242 -23.01 21.41 7.96
N GLY A 243 -21.92 21.91 8.54
CA GLY A 243 -21.08 22.97 7.99
C GLY A 243 -19.87 22.50 7.17
N ASN A 244 -19.53 21.22 7.16
CA ASN A 244 -18.33 20.65 6.48
C ASN A 244 -17.00 21.25 6.96
N SER A 245 -16.94 21.80 8.18
CA SER A 245 -15.73 22.41 8.75
C SER A 245 -15.06 21.56 9.85
N CYS A 246 -15.79 20.64 10.49
CA CYS A 246 -15.32 19.83 11.64
C CYS A 246 -15.48 18.33 11.37
N ARG A 247 -16.65 17.76 11.69
CA ARG A 247 -16.90 16.30 11.72
C ARG A 247 -16.61 15.60 10.39
N SER A 248 -17.25 15.99 9.31
CA SER A 248 -17.12 15.30 8.01
C SER A 248 -15.71 15.42 7.40
N PRO A 249 -14.97 16.55 7.47
CA PRO A 249 -13.59 16.57 6.99
C PRO A 249 -12.63 15.79 7.89
N MET A 250 -12.85 15.74 9.22
CA MET A 250 -12.07 14.88 10.12
C MET A 250 -12.29 13.41 9.79
N ALA A 251 -13.55 12.95 9.67
CA ALA A 251 -13.88 11.58 9.30
C ALA A 251 -13.28 11.19 7.93
N ALA A 252 -13.38 12.07 6.94
CA ALA A 252 -12.79 11.85 5.62
C ALA A 252 -11.25 11.75 5.67
N GLY A 253 -10.59 12.60 6.46
CA GLY A 253 -9.13 12.56 6.66
C GLY A 253 -8.67 11.26 7.31
N ILE A 254 -9.36 10.83 8.36
CA ILE A 254 -9.08 9.57 9.07
C ILE A 254 -9.29 8.37 8.13
N LEU A 255 -10.43 8.30 7.43
CA LEU A 255 -10.71 7.19 6.53
C LEU A 255 -9.72 7.14 5.36
N ARG A 256 -9.31 8.29 4.77
CA ARG A 256 -8.25 8.31 3.75
C ARG A 256 -6.94 7.72 4.25
N LYS A 257 -6.54 8.05 5.48
CA LYS A 257 -5.34 7.46 6.10
C LYS A 257 -5.48 5.95 6.30
N MET A 258 -6.64 5.48 6.77
CA MET A 258 -6.91 4.05 6.96
C MET A 258 -6.96 3.28 5.64
N LEU A 259 -7.48 3.89 4.58
CA LEU A 259 -7.59 3.30 3.25
C LEU A 259 -6.35 3.52 2.36
N ALA A 260 -5.32 4.21 2.86
CA ALA A 260 -4.11 4.47 2.09
C ALA A 260 -3.46 3.16 1.61
N GLY A 261 -3.38 2.97 0.29
CA GLY A 261 -2.86 1.73 -0.30
C GLY A 261 -3.80 0.52 -0.25
N GLN A 262 -5.06 0.68 0.19
CA GLN A 262 -6.02 -0.42 0.36
C GLN A 262 -6.99 -0.62 -0.81
N GLY A 263 -6.95 0.22 -1.83
CA GLY A 263 -7.85 0.09 -2.99
C GLY A 263 -8.11 1.42 -3.71
N ASN A 264 -9.01 1.39 -4.69
CA ASN A 264 -9.39 2.57 -5.45
C ASN A 264 -10.61 3.25 -4.80
N PHE A 265 -10.36 4.04 -3.77
CA PHE A 265 -11.38 4.80 -3.03
C PHE A 265 -11.19 6.30 -3.23
N ASP A 266 -12.29 6.99 -3.49
CA ASP A 266 -12.37 8.46 -3.50
C ASP A 266 -13.19 8.92 -2.30
N VAL A 267 -12.51 9.43 -1.27
CA VAL A 267 -13.16 9.82 -0.01
C VAL A 267 -13.34 11.34 0.01
N MET A 268 -14.58 11.76 -0.01
CA MET A 268 -14.99 13.16 -0.04
C MET A 268 -15.78 13.55 1.21
N SER A 269 -15.99 14.86 1.41
CA SER A 269 -16.91 15.36 2.43
C SER A 269 -17.66 16.59 1.94
N ALA A 270 -18.89 16.78 2.45
CA ALA A 270 -19.73 17.95 2.15
C ALA A 270 -20.58 18.31 3.39
N GLY A 271 -21.28 19.43 3.33
CA GLY A 271 -22.21 19.88 4.39
C GLY A 271 -23.58 20.22 3.83
N VAL A 272 -24.62 19.85 4.57
CA VAL A 272 -26.02 20.15 4.14
C VAL A 272 -26.33 21.64 4.13
N THR A 273 -25.66 22.41 4.99
CA THR A 273 -25.81 23.89 5.11
C THR A 273 -24.48 24.61 5.01
N ALA A 274 -23.45 23.97 4.43
CA ALA A 274 -22.13 24.57 4.33
C ALA A 274 -22.14 25.86 3.51
N ILE A 275 -21.37 26.84 3.98
CA ILE A 275 -20.92 27.99 3.18
C ILE A 275 -19.64 27.52 2.48
N GLU A 276 -19.56 27.70 1.17
CA GLU A 276 -18.44 27.22 0.38
C GLU A 276 -17.15 27.99 0.61
N GLY A 277 -16.00 27.32 0.48
CA GLY A 277 -14.68 27.94 0.47
C GLY A 277 -14.11 28.30 1.84
N ILE A 278 -14.75 27.90 2.94
CA ILE A 278 -14.21 28.13 4.29
C ILE A 278 -13.22 27.02 4.65
N PRO A 279 -12.03 27.31 5.19
CA PRO A 279 -11.09 26.28 5.65
C PRO A 279 -11.67 25.41 6.77
N ALA A 280 -11.16 24.21 6.93
CA ALA A 280 -11.45 23.38 8.11
C ALA A 280 -11.15 24.13 9.41
N ALA A 281 -11.93 23.86 10.46
CA ALA A 281 -11.78 24.50 11.76
C ALA A 281 -10.34 24.33 12.31
N PRO A 282 -9.75 25.37 12.92
CA PRO A 282 -8.36 25.32 13.42
C PRO A 282 -8.11 24.13 14.34
N ASN A 283 -9.02 23.87 15.29
CA ASN A 283 -8.91 22.72 16.21
C ASN A 283 -9.01 21.38 15.46
N ALA A 284 -9.87 21.24 14.43
CA ALA A 284 -9.94 20.03 13.60
C ALA A 284 -8.60 19.74 12.91
N LYS A 285 -7.95 20.77 12.36
CA LYS A 285 -6.62 20.63 11.75
C LYS A 285 -5.56 20.23 12.79
N LYS A 286 -5.59 20.87 13.97
CA LYS A 286 -4.61 20.65 15.03
C LYS A 286 -4.67 19.20 15.57
N VAL A 287 -5.85 18.72 15.97
CA VAL A 287 -6.02 17.38 16.55
C VAL A 287 -5.71 16.26 15.56
N LEU A 288 -5.97 16.47 14.27
CA LEU A 288 -5.60 15.50 13.22
C LEU A 288 -4.11 15.52 12.89
N LYS A 289 -3.47 16.70 12.94
CA LYS A 289 -2.02 16.82 12.76
C LYS A 289 -1.26 16.03 13.83
N ASN A 290 -1.73 16.02 15.08
CA ASN A 290 -1.17 15.19 16.17
C ASN A 290 -1.23 13.68 15.89
N ARG A 291 -1.99 13.27 14.86
CA ARG A 291 -2.16 11.88 14.40
C ARG A 291 -1.61 11.66 12.97
N ASP A 292 -0.75 12.57 12.50
CA ASP A 292 -0.17 12.55 11.15
C ASP A 292 -1.24 12.51 10.04
N ILE A 293 -2.34 13.25 10.24
CA ILE A 293 -3.41 13.41 9.25
C ILE A 293 -3.49 14.88 8.88
N ASP A 294 -3.22 15.20 7.62
CA ASP A 294 -3.30 16.55 7.09
C ASP A 294 -4.64 16.80 6.40
N ILE A 295 -5.38 17.80 6.90
CA ILE A 295 -6.59 18.36 6.27
C ILE A 295 -6.47 19.88 6.02
N THR A 296 -5.25 20.42 5.96
CA THR A 296 -5.03 21.85 5.75
C THR A 296 -5.52 22.33 4.39
N GLY A 297 -5.48 21.46 3.38
CA GLY A 297 -6.02 21.72 2.04
C GLY A 297 -7.54 21.56 1.92
N HIS A 298 -8.26 21.30 3.02
CA HIS A 298 -9.71 21.19 2.96
C HIS A 298 -10.40 22.56 2.96
N PHE A 299 -11.34 22.71 2.03
CA PHE A 299 -12.31 23.81 2.00
C PHE A 299 -13.73 23.25 2.01
N THR A 300 -14.60 23.92 2.76
CA THR A 300 -16.01 23.53 2.88
C THR A 300 -16.71 23.60 1.53
N ARG A 301 -17.58 22.63 1.29
CA ARG A 301 -18.45 22.59 0.11
C ARG A 301 -19.86 22.18 0.47
N ARG A 302 -20.84 22.76 -0.18
CA ARG A 302 -22.24 22.41 0.02
C ARG A 302 -22.56 21.10 -0.68
N LEU A 303 -23.32 20.24 -0.01
CA LEU A 303 -23.83 19.02 -0.62
C LEU A 303 -24.75 19.35 -1.79
N ASN A 304 -24.49 18.72 -2.94
CA ASN A 304 -25.28 18.89 -4.14
C ASN A 304 -25.71 17.54 -4.73
N LYS A 305 -26.58 17.60 -5.75
CA LYS A 305 -27.14 16.42 -6.39
C LYS A 305 -26.05 15.53 -7.02
N GLU A 306 -25.07 16.12 -7.69
CA GLU A 306 -23.99 15.38 -8.36
C GLU A 306 -23.15 14.57 -7.36
N MET A 307 -22.82 15.15 -6.20
CA MET A 307 -22.12 14.44 -5.12
C MET A 307 -22.94 13.31 -4.55
N ALA A 308 -24.23 13.57 -4.28
CA ALA A 308 -25.13 12.57 -3.72
C ALA A 308 -25.39 11.39 -4.68
N ASP A 309 -25.61 11.70 -5.97
CA ASP A 309 -25.85 10.68 -7.00
C ASP A 309 -24.57 9.85 -7.28
N GLY A 310 -23.45 10.53 -7.40
CA GLY A 310 -22.16 9.91 -7.73
C GLY A 310 -21.51 9.14 -6.59
N ALA A 311 -21.93 9.31 -5.33
CA ALA A 311 -21.42 8.56 -4.21
C ALA A 311 -21.90 7.10 -4.25
N SER A 312 -20.98 6.16 -4.02
CA SER A 312 -21.32 4.74 -3.79
C SER A 312 -21.86 4.52 -2.37
N LEU A 313 -21.37 5.33 -1.42
CA LEU A 313 -21.76 5.30 -0.02
C LEU A 313 -21.81 6.73 0.52
N VAL A 314 -22.86 7.07 1.24
CA VAL A 314 -23.01 8.34 1.97
C VAL A 314 -23.01 8.04 3.46
N VAL A 315 -22.09 8.67 4.21
CA VAL A 315 -21.94 8.47 5.65
C VAL A 315 -22.21 9.79 6.35
N VAL A 316 -23.20 9.81 7.19
CA VAL A 316 -23.65 11.02 7.89
C VAL A 316 -23.33 10.98 9.38
N MET A 317 -23.22 12.14 10.00
CA MET A 317 -22.82 12.28 11.41
C MET A 317 -24.00 12.15 12.40
N THR A 318 -25.22 12.38 11.95
CA THR A 318 -26.42 12.35 12.80
C THR A 318 -27.65 11.85 12.06
N GLY A 319 -28.66 11.38 12.80
CA GLY A 319 -29.94 10.97 12.23
C GLY A 319 -30.66 12.12 11.49
N GLU A 320 -30.44 13.36 11.94
CA GLU A 320 -30.99 14.54 11.25
C GLU A 320 -30.32 14.73 9.89
N HIS A 321 -28.99 14.61 9.80
CA HIS A 321 -28.31 14.66 8.51
C HIS A 321 -28.82 13.57 7.55
N LYS A 322 -29.10 12.35 8.04
CA LYS A 322 -29.68 11.27 7.23
C LYS A 322 -31.00 11.67 6.64
N ARG A 323 -31.92 12.18 7.49
CA ARG A 323 -33.25 12.64 7.05
C ARG A 323 -33.16 13.73 6.01
N VAL A 324 -32.28 14.73 6.22
CA VAL A 324 -32.08 15.83 5.27
C VAL A 324 -31.55 15.33 3.94
N VAL A 325 -30.52 14.48 3.96
CA VAL A 325 -29.90 13.91 2.73
C VAL A 325 -30.94 13.10 1.95
N GLU A 326 -31.65 12.18 2.59
CA GLU A 326 -32.63 11.31 1.92
C GLU A 326 -33.87 12.06 1.42
N LYS A 327 -34.22 13.18 2.06
CA LYS A 327 -35.29 14.07 1.62
C LYS A 327 -34.89 14.90 0.41
N GLN A 328 -33.68 15.50 0.46
CA GLN A 328 -33.20 16.38 -0.63
C GLN A 328 -32.71 15.59 -1.84
N PHE A 329 -32.15 14.41 -1.62
CA PHE A 329 -31.55 13.57 -2.65
C PHE A 329 -32.12 12.13 -2.58
N PRO A 330 -33.28 11.87 -3.17
CA PRO A 330 -33.94 10.55 -3.10
C PRO A 330 -33.07 9.39 -3.63
N THR A 331 -32.14 9.67 -4.55
CA THR A 331 -31.16 8.70 -5.08
C THR A 331 -30.11 8.25 -4.04
N ALA A 332 -29.99 8.96 -2.93
CA ALA A 332 -29.12 8.60 -1.82
C ALA A 332 -29.80 7.62 -0.82
N ARG A 333 -31.14 7.39 -0.94
CA ARG A 333 -31.83 6.39 -0.13
C ARG A 333 -31.23 5.00 -0.38
N GLY A 334 -31.08 4.22 0.67
CA GLY A 334 -30.49 2.88 0.60
C GLY A 334 -28.96 2.82 0.55
N LYS A 335 -28.28 3.96 0.35
CA LYS A 335 -26.82 4.07 0.45
C LYS A 335 -26.35 5.13 1.47
N THR A 336 -27.27 5.66 2.29
CA THR A 336 -26.97 6.62 3.38
C THR A 336 -27.03 5.92 4.73
N TYR A 337 -25.93 5.96 5.44
CA TYR A 337 -25.74 5.33 6.76
C TYR A 337 -25.26 6.35 7.79
N LEU A 338 -25.64 6.16 9.05
CA LEU A 338 -24.97 6.84 10.15
C LEU A 338 -23.53 6.30 10.28
N LEU A 339 -22.59 7.13 10.66
CA LEU A 339 -21.23 6.64 10.92
C LEU A 339 -21.25 5.54 12.00
N THR A 340 -22.07 5.69 13.01
CA THR A 340 -22.22 4.73 14.11
C THR A 340 -22.98 3.46 13.76
N ASP A 341 -23.60 3.36 12.57
CA ASP A 341 -24.15 2.09 12.06
C ASP A 341 -23.04 1.04 11.84
N PHE A 342 -21.77 1.48 11.74
CA PHE A 342 -20.60 0.62 11.58
C PHE A 342 -19.99 0.14 12.91
N ASN A 343 -20.57 0.49 14.07
CA ASN A 343 -20.22 -0.14 15.34
C ASN A 343 -20.77 -1.58 15.39
N GLU A 344 -19.94 -2.53 15.85
CA GLU A 344 -20.30 -3.95 15.83
C GLU A 344 -21.44 -4.29 16.81
N THR A 345 -21.35 -3.77 18.04
CA THR A 345 -22.36 -3.95 19.09
C THR A 345 -22.25 -2.84 20.13
N GLY A 346 -23.32 -2.59 20.90
CA GLY A 346 -23.30 -1.74 22.11
C GLY A 346 -24.19 -0.49 22.03
N GLU A 347 -24.28 0.23 23.13
CA GLU A 347 -25.11 1.44 23.33
C GLU A 347 -24.77 2.58 22.38
N THR A 348 -23.57 2.59 21.77
CA THR A 348 -23.11 3.61 20.82
C THR A 348 -23.55 3.37 19.39
N ARG A 349 -24.18 2.23 19.09
CA ARG A 349 -24.76 1.98 17.77
C ARG A 349 -25.99 2.87 17.61
N TYR A 350 -26.09 3.52 16.43
CA TYR A 350 -27.13 4.52 16.12
C TYR A 350 -27.04 5.86 16.88
N ALA A 351 -26.00 6.10 17.65
CA ALA A 351 -25.78 7.37 18.30
C ALA A 351 -25.29 8.47 17.32
N ASP A 352 -25.71 9.70 17.54
CA ASP A 352 -25.21 10.84 16.79
C ASP A 352 -23.75 11.18 17.19
N ILE A 353 -22.94 11.58 16.22
CA ILE A 353 -21.59 12.11 16.46
C ILE A 353 -21.72 13.54 17.00
N HIS A 354 -21.17 13.77 18.18
CA HIS A 354 -21.19 15.09 18.83
C HIS A 354 -20.56 16.18 17.96
N ASP A 355 -21.17 17.37 17.94
CA ASP A 355 -20.64 18.50 17.17
C ASP A 355 -19.63 19.33 18.00
N PRO A 356 -18.33 19.34 17.67
CA PRO A 356 -17.34 20.09 18.40
C PRO A 356 -17.22 21.55 17.93
N VAL A 357 -18.09 22.05 17.02
CA VAL A 357 -17.98 23.39 16.46
C VAL A 357 -18.00 24.45 17.58
N ASN A 358 -17.07 25.41 17.50
CA ASN A 358 -16.88 26.49 18.49
C ASN A 358 -16.53 26.00 19.92
N GLN A 359 -16.11 24.76 20.09
CA GLN A 359 -15.68 24.21 21.37
C GLN A 359 -14.15 24.12 21.46
N PRO A 360 -13.58 23.97 22.67
CA PRO A 360 -12.15 23.79 22.85
C PRO A 360 -11.63 22.48 22.23
N GLU A 361 -10.31 22.36 22.17
CA GLU A 361 -9.59 21.26 21.49
C GLU A 361 -10.00 19.87 22.02
N ASP A 362 -10.23 19.74 23.30
CA ASP A 362 -10.65 18.48 23.94
C ASP A 362 -11.99 17.95 23.43
N ALA A 363 -12.92 18.83 23.00
CA ALA A 363 -14.16 18.42 22.36
C ALA A 363 -13.92 17.80 20.97
N TYR A 364 -12.90 18.28 20.24
CA TYR A 364 -12.49 17.68 18.97
C TYR A 364 -11.80 16.33 19.19
N GLU A 365 -11.01 16.20 20.25
CA GLU A 365 -10.40 14.92 20.62
C GLU A 365 -11.48 13.87 20.94
N ARG A 366 -12.46 14.19 21.78
CA ARG A 366 -13.61 13.31 22.07
C ARG A 366 -14.40 12.96 20.80
N CYS A 367 -14.58 13.91 19.89
CA CYS A 367 -15.25 13.68 18.62
C CYS A 367 -14.46 12.64 17.76
N ILE A 368 -13.14 12.73 17.71
CA ILE A 368 -12.30 11.75 17.03
C ILE A 368 -12.42 10.38 17.69
N GLU A 369 -12.35 10.29 19.00
CA GLU A 369 -12.51 9.03 19.76
C GLU A 369 -13.84 8.36 19.43
N GLN A 370 -14.93 9.14 19.40
CA GLN A 370 -16.26 8.64 19.02
C GLN A 370 -16.31 8.13 17.56
N MET A 371 -15.55 8.74 16.65
CA MET A 371 -15.51 8.36 15.23
C MET A 371 -14.53 7.22 14.92
N TRP A 372 -13.54 6.95 15.76
CA TRP A 372 -12.41 6.08 15.42
C TRP A 372 -12.84 4.64 15.14
N ASN A 373 -13.55 4.02 16.08
CA ASN A 373 -14.00 2.63 15.94
C ASN A 373 -14.93 2.42 14.74
N PRO A 374 -16.01 3.21 14.56
CA PRO A 374 -16.88 3.02 13.39
C PRO A 374 -16.15 3.31 12.06
N LEU A 375 -15.16 4.21 12.02
CA LEU A 375 -14.33 4.42 10.83
C LEU A 375 -13.41 3.22 10.56
N THR A 376 -12.86 2.60 11.59
CA THR A 376 -12.06 1.38 11.46
C THR A 376 -12.88 0.25 10.88
N ASN A 377 -14.07 0.01 11.41
CA ASN A 377 -14.98 -1.03 10.91
C ASN A 377 -15.46 -0.74 9.49
N LEU A 378 -15.78 0.53 9.20
CA LEU A 378 -16.10 0.95 7.83
C LEU A 378 -14.93 0.68 6.86
N ALA A 379 -13.70 1.02 7.26
CA ALA A 379 -12.51 0.75 6.44
C ALA A 379 -12.34 -0.74 6.16
N ILE A 380 -12.52 -1.59 7.19
CA ILE A 380 -12.47 -3.05 7.05
C ILE A 380 -13.53 -3.52 6.04
N LYS A 381 -14.79 -3.14 6.21
CA LYS A 381 -15.88 -3.51 5.31
C LYS A 381 -15.69 -3.04 3.86
N LEU A 382 -15.18 -1.83 3.68
CA LEU A 382 -14.84 -1.29 2.36
C LEU A 382 -13.73 -2.10 1.69
N VAL A 383 -12.70 -2.45 2.46
CA VAL A 383 -11.57 -3.25 1.97
C VAL A 383 -12.00 -4.69 1.66
N GLN A 384 -12.91 -5.26 2.45
CA GLN A 384 -13.47 -6.60 2.25
C GLN A 384 -14.50 -6.64 1.12
N GLY A 385 -14.99 -5.48 0.66
CA GLY A 385 -16.01 -5.41 -0.40
C GLY A 385 -17.41 -5.79 0.07
N GLU A 386 -17.66 -5.71 1.38
CA GLU A 386 -18.97 -6.00 1.98
C GLU A 386 -19.99 -4.86 1.78
N ILE A 387 -19.48 -3.69 1.43
CA ILE A 387 -20.29 -2.49 1.18
C ILE A 387 -19.85 -1.88 -0.14
#